data_640250d49af622af1a31260bbe64e06c
#
_entry.id   640250d49af622af1a31260bbe64e06c
#
_cell.length_a   1.000
_cell.length_b   1.000
_cell.length_c   1.000
_cell.angle_alpha   90.00
_cell.angle_beta   90.00
_cell.angle_gamma   90.00
#
_symmetry.space_group_name_H-M   'P 1'
#
loop_
_entity.id
_entity.type
_entity.pdbx_description
1 polymer ?
#
loop_
_entity_poly.entity_id
_entity_poly.type
_entity_poly.pdbx_seq_one_letter_code
_entity_poly.pdbx_strand_id
1 'polypeptide(L)'
;KDNGVICSMAYGDQPSLILEQIEWARLNGFKVICAGKGTKYHPSFEYSTPNTVWSHYGLTKERAENESGMNPKMFNSFLCGDKSAIEMCAVSNAADLKCPSDGLTFPPIGFYDIAKKLIPKKEGGLIDFEGQVEVISSIDLNKKDIPNDLRWGVYIVIKAQNEYVKNCFKDYGMVTDSSGNY
;
A
#
# COMPACT_ATOMS: atom_id res chain seq x y z
N LYS A 1 22.53 5.87 11.42
CA LYS A 1 22.63 6.63 12.69
C LYS A 1 24.04 6.56 13.29
N ASP A 2 24.70 5.42 13.22
CA ASP A 2 26.01 5.21 13.86
C ASP A 2 27.16 6.05 13.27
N ASN A 3 26.98 6.57 12.07
CA ASN A 3 27.94 7.44 11.39
C ASN A 3 27.58 8.93 11.44
N GLY A 4 26.59 9.34 12.22
CA GLY A 4 26.20 10.73 12.40
C GLY A 4 25.62 11.40 11.14
N VAL A 5 25.23 10.64 10.11
CA VAL A 5 24.63 11.18 8.88
C VAL A 5 23.10 11.27 9.03
N ILE A 6 22.53 12.31 8.40
CA ILE A 6 21.09 12.43 8.26
C ILE A 6 20.63 11.48 7.16
N CYS A 7 19.62 10.66 7.47
CA CYS A 7 18.97 9.77 6.50
C CYS A 7 17.48 10.11 6.45
N SER A 8 16.97 10.36 5.27
CA SER A 8 15.54 10.60 5.04
C SER A 8 15.06 9.79 3.83
N MET A 9 13.75 9.56 3.75
CA MET A 9 13.15 8.99 2.55
C MET A 9 13.16 10.00 1.41
N ALA A 10 13.30 9.51 0.18
CA ALA A 10 13.27 10.37 -1.00
C ALA A 10 11.88 10.98 -1.17
N TYR A 11 11.80 12.31 -1.24
CA TYR A 11 10.55 13.01 -1.48
C TYR A 11 9.95 12.61 -2.84
N GLY A 12 8.63 12.35 -2.85
CA GLY A 12 7.90 11.90 -4.03
C GLY A 12 7.89 10.37 -4.24
N ASP A 13 8.69 9.60 -3.51
CA ASP A 13 8.57 8.14 -3.50
C ASP A 13 7.45 7.71 -2.53
N GLN A 14 6.90 6.52 -2.76
CA GLN A 14 5.71 6.04 -2.03
C GLN A 14 5.85 6.07 -0.50
N PRO A 15 6.96 5.64 0.12
CA PRO A 15 7.10 5.75 1.57
C PRO A 15 6.99 7.18 2.10
N SER A 16 7.58 8.14 1.39
CA SER A 16 7.53 9.55 1.76
C SER A 16 6.12 10.12 1.65
N LEU A 17 5.40 9.78 0.57
CA LEU A 17 4.01 10.20 0.37
C LEU A 17 3.07 9.61 1.43
N ILE A 18 3.29 8.36 1.84
CA ILE A 18 2.53 7.74 2.94
C ILE A 18 2.76 8.49 4.25
N LEU A 19 4.03 8.82 4.55
CA LEU A 19 4.36 9.56 5.77
C LEU A 19 3.73 10.95 5.78
N GLU A 20 3.74 11.67 4.66
CA GLU A 20 3.09 12.97 4.52
C GLU A 20 1.60 12.89 4.83
N GLN A 21 0.90 11.86 4.31
CA GLN A 21 -0.50 11.64 4.63
C GLN A 21 -0.74 11.29 6.10
N ILE A 22 0.13 10.47 6.70
CA ILE A 22 0.06 10.12 8.13
C ILE A 22 0.24 11.35 9.01
N GLU A 23 1.22 12.19 8.69
CA GLU A 23 1.46 13.45 9.41
C GLU A 23 0.27 14.38 9.29
N TRP A 24 -0.25 14.55 8.08
CA TRP A 24 -1.47 15.34 7.86
C TRP A 24 -2.63 14.84 8.72
N ALA A 25 -2.89 13.54 8.73
CA ALA A 25 -3.96 12.96 9.53
C ALA A 25 -3.77 13.22 11.02
N ARG A 26 -2.58 12.98 11.54
CA ARG A 26 -2.25 13.17 12.97
C ARG A 26 -2.32 14.63 13.41
N LEU A 27 -1.83 15.55 12.59
CA LEU A 27 -1.91 17.00 12.85
C LEU A 27 -3.36 17.49 12.92
N ASN A 28 -4.26 16.86 12.18
CA ASN A 28 -5.70 17.11 12.24
C ASN A 28 -6.43 16.27 13.30
N GLY A 29 -5.69 15.55 14.13
CA GLY A 29 -6.23 14.76 15.24
C GLY A 29 -6.83 13.42 14.83
N PHE A 30 -6.70 12.98 13.57
CA PHE A 30 -7.21 11.68 13.14
C PHE A 30 -6.31 10.52 13.59
N LYS A 31 -6.95 9.43 13.96
CA LYS A 31 -6.26 8.17 14.20
C LYS A 31 -6.05 7.45 12.87
N VAL A 32 -4.81 7.09 12.57
CA VAL A 32 -4.47 6.26 11.42
C VAL A 32 -4.71 4.79 11.77
N ILE A 33 -5.54 4.13 10.99
CA ILE A 33 -5.97 2.74 11.19
C ILE A 33 -5.13 1.79 10.33
N CYS A 34 -4.92 2.15 9.08
CA CYS A 34 -4.06 1.43 8.16
C CYS A 34 -3.35 2.42 7.24
N ALA A 35 -2.15 2.09 6.82
CA ALA A 35 -1.41 2.88 5.84
C ALA A 35 -0.66 1.96 4.88
N GLY A 36 -0.54 2.38 3.63
CA GLY A 36 0.18 1.56 2.67
C GLY A 36 0.08 2.03 1.24
N LYS A 37 0.28 1.08 0.36
CA LYS A 37 0.32 1.33 -1.09
C LYS A 37 -0.33 0.22 -1.89
N GLY A 38 -0.58 0.50 -3.17
CA GLY A 38 -0.95 -0.52 -4.14
C GLY A 38 0.25 -1.03 -4.95
N THR A 39 0.17 -2.26 -5.40
CA THR A 39 1.14 -2.87 -6.31
C THR A 39 0.47 -3.95 -7.16
N LYS A 40 1.13 -4.38 -8.22
CA LYS A 40 0.74 -5.60 -8.94
C LYS A 40 1.40 -6.79 -8.27
N TYR A 41 0.64 -7.58 -7.54
CA TYR A 41 1.15 -8.76 -6.85
C TYR A 41 0.25 -9.97 -7.05
N HIS A 42 0.90 -11.14 -7.18
CA HIS A 42 0.25 -12.45 -7.15
C HIS A 42 1.21 -13.43 -6.48
N PRO A 43 0.75 -14.41 -5.66
CA PRO A 43 1.64 -15.34 -4.96
C PRO A 43 2.65 -16.06 -5.88
N SER A 44 2.25 -16.40 -7.12
CA SER A 44 3.18 -17.00 -8.08
C SER A 44 4.34 -16.11 -8.52
N PHE A 45 4.27 -14.79 -8.24
CA PHE A 45 5.35 -13.85 -8.59
C PHE A 45 6.53 -13.89 -7.62
N GLU A 46 6.37 -14.51 -6.46
CA GLU A 46 7.48 -14.77 -5.53
C GLU A 46 8.60 -15.60 -6.18
N TYR A 47 8.21 -16.44 -7.15
CA TYR A 47 9.18 -17.26 -7.92
C TYR A 47 9.69 -16.55 -9.18
N SER A 48 9.33 -15.29 -9.40
CA SER A 48 9.81 -14.52 -10.54
C SER A 48 11.31 -14.23 -10.41
N THR A 49 11.98 -14.23 -11.55
CA THR A 49 13.39 -13.92 -11.67
C THR A 49 13.59 -12.77 -12.67
N PRO A 50 14.75 -12.12 -12.70
CA PRO A 50 15.06 -11.13 -13.74
C PRO A 50 14.91 -11.66 -15.18
N ASN A 51 14.99 -12.98 -15.39
CA ASN A 51 14.80 -13.59 -16.70
C ASN A 51 13.33 -13.83 -17.07
N THR A 52 12.44 -13.92 -16.07
CA THR A 52 11.01 -14.20 -16.27
C THR A 52 10.10 -12.99 -16.06
N VAL A 53 10.63 -11.91 -15.52
CA VAL A 53 9.88 -10.74 -15.07
C VAL A 53 9.01 -10.11 -16.16
N TRP A 54 9.50 -10.03 -17.38
CA TRP A 54 8.82 -9.33 -18.47
C TRP A 54 7.53 -10.02 -18.91
N SER A 55 7.47 -11.35 -18.83
CA SER A 55 6.25 -12.09 -19.13
C SER A 55 5.08 -11.69 -18.22
N HIS A 56 5.35 -11.34 -16.94
CA HIS A 56 4.35 -10.88 -15.98
C HIS A 56 3.84 -9.48 -16.27
N TYR A 57 4.62 -8.67 -17.01
CA TYR A 57 4.22 -7.34 -17.48
C TYR A 57 3.63 -7.38 -18.91
N GLY A 58 3.61 -8.53 -19.57
CA GLY A 58 3.19 -8.63 -20.97
C GLY A 58 4.17 -7.97 -21.94
N LEU A 59 5.45 -7.89 -21.57
CA LEU A 59 6.52 -7.29 -22.35
C LEU A 59 7.47 -8.36 -22.89
N THR A 60 8.10 -8.08 -24.02
CA THR A 60 9.26 -8.85 -24.49
C THR A 60 10.52 -8.27 -23.89
N LYS A 61 11.55 -9.11 -23.73
CA LYS A 61 12.87 -8.67 -23.26
C LYS A 61 13.45 -7.57 -24.17
N GLU A 62 13.32 -7.74 -25.48
CA GLU A 62 13.79 -6.76 -26.46
C GLU A 62 13.21 -5.38 -26.19
N ARG A 63 11.87 -5.28 -26.11
CA ARG A 63 11.20 -4.02 -25.84
C ARG A 63 11.54 -3.41 -24.51
N ALA A 64 11.63 -4.24 -23.45
CA ALA A 64 11.87 -3.76 -22.11
C ALA A 64 13.33 -3.31 -21.90
N GLU A 65 14.29 -4.15 -22.24
CA GLU A 65 15.69 -3.90 -21.92
C GLU A 65 16.40 -3.10 -23.01
N ASN A 66 16.26 -3.49 -24.30
CA ASN A 66 17.03 -2.88 -25.37
C ASN A 66 16.42 -1.56 -25.87
N GLU A 67 15.08 -1.50 -26.04
CA GLU A 67 14.42 -0.28 -26.53
C GLU A 67 14.16 0.74 -25.40
N SER A 68 13.79 0.28 -24.19
CA SER A 68 13.36 1.14 -23.10
C SER A 68 14.38 1.26 -21.96
N GLY A 69 15.46 0.49 -21.98
CA GLY A 69 16.51 0.55 -20.95
C GLY A 69 16.06 0.13 -19.53
N MET A 70 14.99 -0.67 -19.44
CA MET A 70 14.45 -1.09 -18.15
C MET A 70 15.36 -2.12 -17.48
N ASN A 71 15.54 -1.99 -16.16
CA ASN A 71 16.37 -2.91 -15.38
C ASN A 71 15.55 -4.11 -14.87
N PRO A 72 15.79 -5.35 -15.36
CA PRO A 72 15.00 -6.52 -14.97
C PRO A 72 15.10 -6.87 -13.49
N LYS A 73 16.24 -6.62 -12.82
CA LYS A 73 16.37 -6.85 -11.38
C LYS A 73 15.47 -5.92 -10.58
N MET A 74 15.42 -4.64 -10.97
CA MET A 74 14.55 -3.64 -10.34
C MET A 74 13.07 -4.00 -10.52
N PHE A 75 12.66 -4.30 -11.75
CA PHE A 75 11.26 -4.68 -12.02
C PHE A 75 10.86 -5.99 -11.35
N ASN A 76 11.79 -6.94 -11.22
CA ASN A 76 11.53 -8.18 -10.48
C ASN A 76 11.26 -7.90 -9.00
N SER A 77 12.00 -7.00 -8.37
CA SER A 77 11.79 -6.64 -6.96
C SER A 77 10.43 -5.99 -6.69
N PHE A 78 9.81 -5.40 -7.70
CA PHE A 78 8.44 -4.87 -7.58
C PHE A 78 7.38 -5.97 -7.55
N LEU A 79 7.60 -7.06 -8.31
CA LEU A 79 6.66 -8.17 -8.43
C LEU A 79 6.76 -9.17 -7.30
N CYS A 80 7.97 -9.52 -6.86
CA CYS A 80 8.16 -10.54 -5.81
C CYS A 80 7.73 -10.09 -4.41
N GLY A 81 7.39 -8.79 -4.26
CA GLY A 81 6.94 -8.23 -3.00
C GLY A 81 8.05 -7.68 -2.10
N ASP A 82 9.32 -8.00 -2.36
CA ASP A 82 10.46 -7.60 -1.51
C ASP A 82 10.57 -6.09 -1.34
N LYS A 83 10.47 -5.34 -2.44
CA LYS A 83 10.52 -3.87 -2.38
C LYS A 83 9.37 -3.34 -1.52
N SER A 84 8.16 -3.86 -1.71
CA SER A 84 7.00 -3.45 -0.93
C SER A 84 7.16 -3.74 0.55
N ALA A 85 7.73 -4.89 0.92
CA ALA A 85 7.99 -5.25 2.30
C ALA A 85 9.01 -4.32 2.96
N ILE A 86 10.12 -4.00 2.26
CA ILE A 86 11.13 -3.06 2.74
C ILE A 86 10.54 -1.66 2.93
N GLU A 87 9.75 -1.18 1.98
CA GLU A 87 9.10 0.12 2.05
C GLU A 87 8.10 0.19 3.21
N MET A 88 7.29 -0.85 3.44
CA MET A 88 6.35 -0.87 4.56
C MET A 88 7.05 -0.98 5.91
N CYS A 89 8.17 -1.70 5.99
CA CYS A 89 9.01 -1.71 7.18
C CYS A 89 9.57 -0.31 7.48
N ALA A 90 10.03 0.41 6.45
CA ALA A 90 10.53 1.78 6.61
C ALA A 90 9.42 2.74 7.08
N VAL A 91 8.22 2.67 6.50
CA VAL A 91 7.04 3.47 6.92
C VAL A 91 6.66 3.13 8.36
N SER A 92 6.58 1.85 8.69
CA SER A 92 6.25 1.36 10.03
C SER A 92 7.20 1.95 11.09
N ASN A 93 8.51 1.87 10.83
CA ASN A 93 9.52 2.42 11.74
C ASN A 93 9.48 3.95 11.87
N ALA A 94 9.22 4.65 10.77
CA ALA A 94 9.21 6.11 10.76
C ALA A 94 7.93 6.70 11.39
N ALA A 95 6.79 6.00 11.24
CA ALA A 95 5.48 6.48 11.68
C ALA A 95 4.97 5.83 12.96
N ASP A 96 5.76 4.97 13.62
CA ASP A 96 5.31 4.18 14.77
C ASP A 96 4.02 3.39 14.48
N LEU A 97 3.98 2.78 13.28
CA LEU A 97 2.99 1.81 12.88
C LEU A 97 3.58 0.39 13.04
N LYS A 98 2.78 -0.64 12.79
CA LYS A 98 3.19 -2.03 12.96
C LYS A 98 3.03 -2.83 11.67
N CYS A 99 4.00 -3.66 11.38
CA CYS A 99 3.84 -4.69 10.36
C CYS A 99 2.98 -5.85 10.90
N PRO A 100 2.17 -6.51 10.07
CA PRO A 100 1.45 -7.72 10.50
C PRO A 100 2.43 -8.83 10.87
N SER A 101 2.08 -9.65 11.88
CA SER A 101 2.96 -10.68 12.44
C SER A 101 3.36 -11.74 11.42
N ASP A 102 2.43 -12.10 10.56
CA ASP A 102 2.61 -13.15 9.54
C ASP A 102 3.05 -12.60 8.17
N GLY A 103 3.46 -11.33 8.14
CA GLY A 103 3.84 -10.62 6.91
C GLY A 103 2.66 -10.01 6.17
N LEU A 104 2.99 -9.24 5.12
CA LEU A 104 2.00 -8.56 4.27
C LEU A 104 1.15 -9.57 3.52
N THR A 105 -0.15 -9.31 3.40
CA THR A 105 -1.10 -10.25 2.80
C THR A 105 -1.48 -9.93 1.36
N PHE A 106 -1.17 -8.73 0.90
CA PHE A 106 -1.46 -8.25 -0.47
C PHE A 106 -2.90 -8.51 -0.92
N PRO A 107 -3.92 -8.16 -0.14
CA PRO A 107 -5.29 -8.44 -0.54
C PRO A 107 -5.67 -7.70 -1.83
N PRO A 108 -6.41 -8.35 -2.74
CA PRO A 108 -6.90 -7.71 -3.96
C PRO A 108 -8.05 -6.75 -3.64
N ILE A 109 -7.76 -5.46 -3.59
CA ILE A 109 -8.70 -4.41 -3.17
C ILE A 109 -8.65 -3.25 -4.14
N GLY A 110 -9.82 -2.79 -4.60
CA GLY A 110 -9.99 -1.54 -5.34
C GLY A 110 -10.17 -0.33 -4.41
N PHE A 111 -9.96 0.86 -4.96
CA PHE A 111 -9.97 2.13 -4.21
C PHE A 111 -11.23 2.31 -3.34
N TYR A 112 -12.42 2.03 -3.85
CA TYR A 112 -13.69 2.24 -3.12
C TYR A 112 -13.94 1.22 -1.99
N ASP A 113 -13.11 0.19 -1.88
CA ASP A 113 -13.24 -0.83 -0.84
C ASP A 113 -12.15 -0.71 0.25
N ILE A 114 -11.20 0.21 0.10
CA ILE A 114 -10.09 0.38 1.06
C ILE A 114 -10.62 0.61 2.47
N ALA A 115 -11.51 1.61 2.66
CA ALA A 115 -12.07 1.94 3.95
C ALA A 115 -12.98 0.86 4.55
N LYS A 116 -13.52 -0.05 3.72
CA LYS A 116 -14.36 -1.19 4.16
C LYS A 116 -13.56 -2.42 4.54
N LYS A 117 -12.39 -2.60 3.89
CA LYS A 117 -11.61 -3.83 4.00
C LYS A 117 -10.40 -3.70 4.92
N LEU A 118 -9.73 -2.54 4.90
CA LEU A 118 -8.51 -2.32 5.69
C LEU A 118 -8.80 -1.72 7.06
N ILE A 119 -9.78 -2.31 7.73
CA ILE A 119 -10.15 -2.08 9.13
C ILE A 119 -9.94 -3.38 9.92
N PRO A 120 -9.88 -3.35 11.25
CA PRO A 120 -9.63 -4.53 12.06
C PRO A 120 -10.62 -5.68 11.82
N LYS A 121 -10.12 -6.91 11.84
CA LYS A 121 -10.94 -8.14 11.71
C LYS A 121 -12.13 -8.18 12.67
N LYS A 122 -11.95 -7.68 13.91
CA LYS A 122 -13.03 -7.57 14.90
C LYS A 122 -14.19 -6.63 14.45
N GLU A 123 -13.94 -5.77 13.48
CA GLU A 123 -14.90 -4.82 12.89
C GLU A 123 -15.31 -5.23 11.47
N GLY A 124 -14.95 -6.45 11.06
CA GLY A 124 -15.34 -7.04 9.78
C GLY A 124 -14.32 -6.83 8.64
N GLY A 125 -13.16 -6.29 8.93
CA GLY A 125 -12.09 -6.06 7.96
C GLY A 125 -11.06 -7.17 7.86
N LEU A 126 -9.88 -6.83 7.33
CA LEU A 126 -8.81 -7.78 7.02
C LEU A 126 -7.55 -7.60 7.87
N ILE A 127 -7.35 -6.44 8.51
CA ILE A 127 -6.14 -6.18 9.31
C ILE A 127 -6.28 -6.71 10.75
N ASP A 128 -5.17 -7.03 11.38
CA ASP A 128 -5.18 -7.63 12.71
C ASP A 128 -5.42 -6.58 13.82
N PHE A 129 -4.90 -5.38 13.64
CA PHE A 129 -4.97 -4.30 14.63
C PHE A 129 -4.97 -2.91 13.98
N GLU A 130 -5.41 -1.91 14.70
CA GLU A 130 -5.31 -0.51 14.28
C GLU A 130 -3.83 -0.05 14.29
N GLY A 131 -3.44 0.72 13.29
CA GLY A 131 -2.05 1.16 13.11
C GLY A 131 -1.19 0.16 12.35
N GLN A 132 -1.81 -0.72 11.55
CA GLN A 132 -1.10 -1.68 10.70
C GLN A 132 -0.71 -1.06 9.36
N VAL A 133 0.45 -1.46 8.82
CA VAL A 133 0.77 -1.24 7.41
C VAL A 133 0.34 -2.43 6.57
N GLU A 134 -0.14 -2.19 5.35
CA GLU A 134 -0.51 -3.26 4.41
C GLU A 134 -0.31 -2.81 2.96
N VAL A 135 -0.07 -3.76 2.08
CA VAL A 135 0.03 -3.53 0.63
C VAL A 135 -1.13 -4.22 -0.06
N ILE A 136 -1.84 -3.50 -0.93
CA ILE A 136 -2.97 -4.07 -1.67
C ILE A 136 -2.54 -4.46 -3.09
N SER A 137 -3.09 -5.59 -3.57
CA SER A 137 -2.86 -6.04 -4.94
C SER A 137 -3.86 -5.41 -5.91
N SER A 138 -3.37 -5.02 -7.08
CA SER A 138 -4.18 -4.55 -8.21
C SER A 138 -4.74 -5.67 -9.08
N ILE A 139 -4.41 -6.93 -8.77
CA ILE A 139 -4.93 -8.11 -9.48
C ILE A 139 -5.44 -9.15 -8.48
N ASP A 140 -6.42 -9.94 -8.90
CA ASP A 140 -6.96 -11.05 -8.13
C ASP A 140 -6.12 -12.34 -8.26
N LEU A 141 -6.54 -13.40 -7.57
CA LEU A 141 -5.91 -14.72 -7.65
C LEU A 141 -6.04 -15.41 -9.02
N ASN A 142 -6.86 -14.88 -9.93
CA ASN A 142 -6.94 -15.29 -11.33
C ASN A 142 -6.13 -14.39 -12.24
N LYS A 143 -5.32 -13.49 -11.68
CA LYS A 143 -4.51 -12.47 -12.39
C LYS A 143 -5.34 -11.47 -13.20
N LYS A 144 -6.63 -11.29 -12.87
CA LYS A 144 -7.48 -10.26 -13.45
C LYS A 144 -7.31 -8.95 -12.71
N ASP A 145 -7.28 -7.86 -13.46
CA ASP A 145 -7.20 -6.52 -12.87
C ASP A 145 -8.43 -6.23 -12.01
N ILE A 146 -8.18 -5.65 -10.84
CA ILE A 146 -9.21 -5.17 -9.93
C ILE A 146 -9.77 -3.84 -10.45
N PRO A 147 -11.08 -3.67 -10.57
CA PRO A 147 -11.67 -2.38 -10.93
C PRO A 147 -11.25 -1.27 -9.96
N ASN A 148 -10.87 -0.12 -10.51
CA ASN A 148 -10.39 1.03 -9.73
C ASN A 148 -9.23 0.66 -8.80
N ASP A 149 -8.28 -0.13 -9.28
CA ASP A 149 -7.08 -0.50 -8.53
C ASP A 149 -6.22 0.71 -8.17
N LEU A 150 -5.37 0.54 -7.16
CA LEU A 150 -4.43 1.56 -6.69
C LEU A 150 -2.97 1.18 -7.03
N ARG A 151 -2.72 0.59 -8.18
CA ARG A 151 -1.43 -0.01 -8.58
C ARG A 151 -0.19 0.83 -8.24
N TRP A 152 -0.27 2.14 -8.41
CA TRP A 152 0.85 3.07 -8.19
C TRP A 152 0.59 4.06 -7.07
N GLY A 153 -0.58 3.99 -6.45
CA GLY A 153 -1.01 4.92 -5.41
C GLY A 153 -0.58 4.52 -4.01
N VAL A 154 -0.77 5.47 -3.11
CA VAL A 154 -0.61 5.29 -1.66
C VAL A 154 -1.94 5.62 -0.99
N TYR A 155 -2.14 5.11 0.22
CA TYR A 155 -3.36 5.35 0.98
C TYR A 155 -3.10 5.39 2.48
N ILE A 156 -4.00 6.05 3.19
CA ILE A 156 -4.22 5.88 4.62
C ILE A 156 -5.71 5.62 4.87
N VAL A 157 -6.02 4.85 5.88
CA VAL A 157 -7.36 4.72 6.44
C VAL A 157 -7.36 5.43 7.79
N ILE A 158 -8.26 6.39 7.96
CA ILE A 158 -8.41 7.18 9.18
C ILE A 158 -9.76 6.89 9.83
N LYS A 159 -9.88 7.15 11.12
CA LYS A 159 -11.12 6.95 11.88
C LYS A 159 -11.75 8.28 12.25
N ALA A 160 -13.05 8.40 12.01
CA ALA A 160 -13.84 9.53 12.48
C ALA A 160 -13.86 9.57 14.02
N GLN A 161 -13.62 10.74 14.59
CA GLN A 161 -13.55 10.91 16.05
C GLN A 161 -14.94 11.05 16.70
N ASN A 162 -15.92 11.52 15.93
CA ASN A 162 -17.27 11.78 16.40
C ASN A 162 -18.25 11.88 15.20
N GLU A 163 -19.53 11.98 15.49
CA GLU A 163 -20.58 12.04 14.46
C GLU A 163 -20.48 13.27 13.53
N TYR A 164 -19.97 14.40 14.02
CA TYR A 164 -19.77 15.57 13.18
C TYR A 164 -18.72 15.29 12.09
N VAL A 165 -17.57 14.74 12.46
CA VAL A 165 -16.50 14.38 11.51
C VAL A 165 -16.96 13.32 10.52
N LYS A 166 -17.73 12.35 10.99
CA LYS A 166 -18.34 11.31 10.14
C LYS A 166 -19.26 11.92 9.08
N ASN A 167 -20.08 12.88 9.47
CA ASN A 167 -20.94 13.61 8.51
C ASN A 167 -20.08 14.42 7.53
N CYS A 168 -19.02 15.06 7.99
CA CYS A 168 -18.08 15.76 7.11
C CYS A 168 -17.46 14.82 6.07
N PHE A 169 -17.02 13.62 6.44
CA PHE A 169 -16.48 12.64 5.49
C PHE A 169 -17.48 12.36 4.36
N LYS A 170 -18.72 12.16 4.73
CA LYS A 170 -19.81 11.93 3.77
C LYS A 170 -20.08 13.14 2.89
N ASP A 171 -20.20 14.34 3.49
CA ASP A 171 -20.53 15.58 2.78
C ASP A 171 -19.42 16.00 1.81
N TYR A 172 -18.16 15.73 2.15
CA TYR A 172 -17.01 15.96 1.27
C TYR A 172 -16.77 14.83 0.27
N GLY A 173 -17.60 13.79 0.26
CA GLY A 173 -17.49 12.68 -0.69
C GLY A 173 -16.27 11.81 -0.51
N MET A 174 -15.74 11.72 0.71
CA MET A 174 -14.67 10.78 1.01
C MET A 174 -15.15 9.33 0.90
N VAL A 175 -14.26 8.44 0.51
CA VAL A 175 -14.54 7.01 0.50
C VAL A 175 -14.64 6.54 1.94
N THR A 176 -15.78 5.98 2.30
CA THR A 176 -16.05 5.51 3.67
C THR A 176 -16.52 4.06 3.69
N ASP A 177 -16.41 3.42 4.85
CA ASP A 177 -17.10 2.17 5.15
C ASP A 177 -18.62 2.36 5.25
N SER A 178 -19.38 1.29 5.42
CA SER A 178 -20.85 1.35 5.51
C SER A 178 -21.36 2.11 6.75
N SER A 179 -20.56 2.20 7.80
CA SER A 179 -20.90 2.95 9.02
C SER A 179 -20.51 4.43 8.93
N GLY A 180 -19.64 4.80 8.00
CA GLY A 180 -19.04 6.12 7.86
C GLY A 180 -17.98 6.43 8.92
N ASN A 181 -17.50 5.43 9.65
CA ASN A 181 -16.49 5.62 10.70
C ASN A 181 -15.06 5.66 10.14
N TYR A 182 -14.85 5.06 8.96
CA TYR A 182 -13.54 4.91 8.31
C TYR A 182 -13.54 5.48 6.92
#